data_2d6139049d75ea905148c9b2b4f760ea
#
_entry.id   2d6139049d75ea905148c9b2b4f760ea
#
_cell.length_a   1.000
_cell.length_b   1.000
_cell.length_c   1.000
_cell.angle_alpha   90.00
_cell.angle_beta   90.00
_cell.angle_gamma   90.00
#
_symmetry.space_group_name_H-M   'P 1'
#
loop_
_entity.id
_entity.type
_entity.pdbx_description
1 polymer ?
#
loop_
_entity_poly.entity_id
_entity_poly.type
_entity_poly.pdbx_seq_one_letter_code
_entity_poly.pdbx_strand_id
1 'polypeptide(L)'
;NQVHGDCVAVVREGSDDELARVREQIAEGSDAIVCVAAHVPVMLCFADCVPVVLTCPGGFAVIHSGWKGTIARISAKAASILCETAACPASSVRAYIGPHILGDEYEVSQELMERFCAEFGWANVGGSRMLDLGRAIRQALVETGVPEDAICDLGLSTVRCNDRFFSYRAEKGTCGRHAAVAVMV
;
A
#
# COMPACT_ATOMS: atom_id res chain seq x y z
N ASN A 1 2.91 6.04 12.94
CA ASN A 1 1.58 6.65 12.91
C ASN A 1 1.03 6.67 11.48
N GLN A 2 0.03 5.80 11.17
CA GLN A 2 -0.64 5.73 9.88
C GLN A 2 -1.81 6.72 9.87
N VAL A 3 -1.80 7.65 8.92
CA VAL A 3 -2.79 8.76 8.84
C VAL A 3 -3.69 8.66 7.61
N HIS A 4 -3.57 7.56 6.85
CA HIS A 4 -4.25 7.31 5.58
C HIS A 4 -3.90 8.37 4.51
N GLY A 5 -2.67 8.90 4.57
CA GLY A 5 -2.13 9.88 3.65
C GLY A 5 -1.29 9.24 2.52
N ASP A 6 -0.35 10.01 1.99
CA ASP A 6 0.57 9.59 0.96
C ASP A 6 2.05 9.88 1.30
N CYS A 7 2.34 10.17 2.57
CA CYS A 7 3.70 10.35 3.05
C CYS A 7 4.49 9.05 3.05
N VAL A 8 5.72 9.11 2.52
CA VAL A 8 6.66 8.00 2.44
C VAL A 8 7.89 8.35 3.26
N ALA A 9 8.20 7.56 4.28
CA ALA A 9 9.46 7.62 5.02
C ALA A 9 10.53 6.75 4.33
N VAL A 10 11.81 7.12 4.49
CA VAL A 10 12.92 6.40 3.85
C VAL A 10 14.00 6.07 4.88
N VAL A 11 14.41 4.79 4.92
CA VAL A 11 15.54 4.29 5.71
C VAL A 11 16.66 3.90 4.74
N ARG A 12 17.85 4.53 4.87
CA ARG A 12 18.98 4.34 3.96
C ARG A 12 20.13 3.53 4.58
N GLU A 13 20.54 3.90 5.78
CA GLU A 13 21.74 3.36 6.43
C GLU A 13 21.39 2.46 7.63
N GLY A 14 20.23 2.68 8.27
CA GLY A 14 19.82 1.95 9.44
C GLY A 14 20.63 2.27 10.70
N SER A 15 21.39 3.38 10.72
CA SER A 15 22.10 3.85 11.90
C SER A 15 21.11 4.34 12.98
N ASP A 16 21.51 4.28 14.25
CA ASP A 16 20.63 4.70 15.35
C ASP A 16 20.16 6.15 15.21
N ASP A 17 21.04 7.05 14.75
CA ASP A 17 20.73 8.45 14.52
C ASP A 17 19.73 8.65 13.35
N GLU A 18 19.87 7.88 12.28
CA GLU A 18 18.90 7.91 11.17
C GLU A 18 17.56 7.34 11.63
N LEU A 19 17.57 6.20 12.31
CA LEU A 19 16.34 5.56 12.80
C LEU A 19 15.60 6.44 13.80
N ALA A 20 16.30 7.22 14.63
CA ALA A 20 15.66 8.20 15.50
C ALA A 20 14.92 9.28 14.71
N ARG A 21 15.56 9.89 13.69
CA ARG A 21 14.93 10.89 12.80
C ARG A 21 13.76 10.32 12.01
N VAL A 22 13.90 9.11 11.47
CA VAL A 22 12.82 8.45 10.72
C VAL A 22 11.63 8.15 11.64
N ARG A 23 11.87 7.74 12.89
CA ARG A 23 10.79 7.54 13.89
C ARG A 23 10.03 8.83 14.20
N GLU A 24 10.72 9.97 14.29
CA GLU A 24 10.08 11.28 14.45
C GLU A 24 9.20 11.62 13.24
N GLN A 25 9.70 11.44 12.02
CA GLN A 25 8.92 11.62 10.80
C GLN A 25 7.68 10.71 10.76
N ILE A 26 7.82 9.43 11.11
CA ILE A 26 6.71 8.48 11.17
C ILE A 26 5.70 8.87 12.25
N ALA A 27 6.14 9.46 13.36
CA ALA A 27 5.24 9.93 14.42
C ALA A 27 4.34 11.09 13.95
N GLU A 28 4.83 11.96 13.05
CA GLU A 28 4.02 12.99 12.39
C GLU A 28 2.99 12.41 11.42
N GLY A 29 3.27 11.28 10.78
CA GLY A 29 2.38 10.52 9.92
C GLY A 29 3.06 10.02 8.65
N SER A 30 3.08 8.71 8.47
CA SER A 30 3.57 8.07 7.24
C SER A 30 2.80 6.79 6.98
N ASP A 31 2.38 6.61 5.73
CA ASP A 31 1.63 5.44 5.30
C ASP A 31 2.46 4.51 4.40
N ALA A 32 3.73 4.85 4.14
CA ALA A 32 4.69 3.97 3.48
C ALA A 32 6.09 4.17 4.05
N ILE A 33 6.88 3.11 4.03
CA ILE A 33 8.28 3.12 4.43
C ILE A 33 9.08 2.37 3.37
N VAL A 34 10.02 3.08 2.73
CA VAL A 34 11.03 2.51 1.85
C VAL A 34 12.29 2.23 2.68
N CYS A 35 12.89 1.05 2.52
CA CYS A 35 14.08 0.65 3.26
C CYS A 35 15.10 0.00 2.32
N VAL A 36 16.33 0.51 2.33
CA VAL A 36 17.50 -0.07 1.65
C VAL A 36 18.59 -0.50 2.63
N ALA A 37 18.33 -0.36 3.93
CA ALA A 37 19.21 -0.84 4.99
C ALA A 37 18.94 -2.32 5.31
N ALA A 38 19.99 -3.12 5.40
CA ALA A 38 19.89 -4.51 5.86
C ALA A 38 19.55 -4.57 7.36
N HIS A 39 18.85 -5.63 7.75
CA HIS A 39 18.51 -5.97 9.14
C HIS A 39 17.58 -4.94 9.84
N VAL A 40 16.96 -4.01 9.11
CA VAL A 40 15.96 -3.09 9.64
C VAL A 40 14.56 -3.60 9.29
N PRO A 41 13.80 -4.13 10.26
CA PRO A 41 12.43 -4.57 10.01
C PRO A 41 11.48 -3.37 9.90
N VAL A 42 10.60 -3.41 8.90
CA VAL A 42 9.52 -2.44 8.71
C VAL A 42 8.18 -3.15 8.88
N MET A 43 7.29 -2.55 9.67
CA MET A 43 5.96 -3.09 9.95
C MET A 43 4.90 -2.00 9.82
N LEU A 44 3.80 -2.29 9.10
CA LEU A 44 2.58 -1.50 9.09
C LEU A 44 1.37 -2.38 9.43
N CYS A 45 0.30 -1.75 9.92
CA CYS A 45 -0.89 -2.42 10.43
C CYS A 45 -2.11 -2.18 9.55
N PHE A 46 -3.01 -3.18 9.46
CA PHE A 46 -4.12 -3.18 8.52
C PHE A 46 -5.40 -3.77 9.12
N ALA A 47 -6.53 -3.29 8.62
CA ALA A 47 -7.86 -3.89 8.70
C ALA A 47 -8.67 -3.26 7.56
N ASP A 48 -8.79 -3.97 6.44
CA ASP A 48 -9.40 -3.60 5.15
C ASP A 48 -8.52 -2.77 4.20
N CYS A 49 -7.74 -1.78 4.67
CA CYS A 49 -6.80 -1.09 3.80
C CYS A 49 -5.79 -2.07 3.20
N VAL A 50 -5.29 -1.77 2.01
CA VAL A 50 -4.47 -2.68 1.21
C VAL A 50 -3.02 -2.66 1.69
N PRO A 51 -2.46 -3.82 2.15
CA PRO A 51 -1.03 -3.96 2.34
C PRO A 51 -0.36 -4.15 0.99
N VAL A 52 0.61 -3.30 0.67
CA VAL A 52 1.45 -3.49 -0.52
C VAL A 52 2.91 -3.59 -0.09
N VAL A 53 3.56 -4.68 -0.46
CA VAL A 53 5.00 -4.85 -0.27
C VAL A 53 5.67 -4.81 -1.64
N LEU A 54 6.61 -3.89 -1.80
CA LEU A 54 7.46 -3.82 -2.98
C LEU A 54 8.85 -4.37 -2.64
N THR A 55 9.43 -5.10 -3.57
CA THR A 55 10.82 -5.58 -3.44
C THR A 55 11.58 -5.33 -4.74
N CYS A 56 12.87 -5.01 -4.61
CA CYS A 56 13.80 -4.93 -5.72
C CYS A 56 15.20 -5.35 -5.25
N PRO A 57 16.19 -5.54 -6.16
CA PRO A 57 17.57 -5.70 -5.73
C PRO A 57 18.02 -4.51 -4.88
N GLY A 58 18.42 -4.77 -3.62
CA GLY A 58 18.94 -3.76 -2.70
C GLY A 58 17.89 -2.97 -1.90
N GLY A 59 16.58 -3.33 -1.94
CA GLY A 59 15.60 -2.62 -1.15
C GLY A 59 14.19 -3.18 -1.18
N PHE A 60 13.37 -2.65 -0.29
CA PHE A 60 11.93 -2.96 -0.22
C PHE A 60 11.12 -1.76 0.28
N ALA A 61 9.81 -1.84 0.11
CA ALA A 61 8.87 -0.91 0.75
C ALA A 61 7.69 -1.67 1.34
N VAL A 62 7.18 -1.18 2.46
CA VAL A 62 5.88 -1.58 3.02
C VAL A 62 4.95 -0.38 2.97
N ILE A 63 3.75 -0.57 2.43
CA ILE A 63 2.83 0.52 2.10
C ILE A 63 1.45 0.19 2.65
N HIS A 64 0.85 1.14 3.34
CA HIS A 64 -0.54 1.14 3.76
C HIS A 64 -1.36 1.97 2.79
N SER A 65 -2.10 1.32 1.90
CA SER A 65 -2.89 1.98 0.87
C SER A 65 -4.39 1.89 1.20
N GLY A 66 -4.88 2.84 2.00
CA GLY A 66 -6.31 3.11 2.13
C GLY A 66 -6.82 3.94 0.94
N TRP A 67 -8.13 4.23 0.86
CA TRP A 67 -8.69 4.93 -0.29
C TRP A 67 -8.03 6.31 -0.57
N LYS A 68 -7.65 7.06 0.48
CA LYS A 68 -6.97 8.37 0.32
C LYS A 68 -5.56 8.19 -0.24
N GLY A 69 -4.78 7.25 0.30
CA GLY A 69 -3.45 6.93 -0.20
C GLY A 69 -3.50 6.34 -1.62
N THR A 70 -4.50 5.50 -1.90
CA THR A 70 -4.68 4.91 -3.23
C THR A 70 -4.97 5.96 -4.30
N ILE A 71 -5.89 6.89 -4.04
CA ILE A 71 -6.21 7.96 -5.01
C ILE A 71 -5.06 8.96 -5.15
N ALA A 72 -4.25 9.14 -4.10
CA ALA A 72 -3.00 9.91 -4.14
C ALA A 72 -1.79 9.12 -4.70
N ARG A 73 -2.04 7.89 -5.19
CA ARG A 73 -1.04 7.03 -5.84
C ARG A 73 0.16 6.69 -4.95
N ILE A 74 -0.06 6.47 -3.65
CA ILE A 74 1.02 6.20 -2.69
C ILE A 74 1.91 5.03 -3.10
N SER A 75 1.34 3.97 -3.70
CA SER A 75 2.12 2.80 -4.15
C SER A 75 3.05 3.12 -5.30
N ALA A 76 2.62 3.94 -6.28
CA ALA A 76 3.45 4.42 -7.37
C ALA A 76 4.56 5.37 -6.86
N LYS A 77 4.20 6.26 -5.93
CA LYS A 77 5.15 7.17 -5.27
C LYS A 77 6.23 6.39 -4.50
N ALA A 78 5.84 5.39 -3.73
CA ALA A 78 6.76 4.53 -3.00
C ALA A 78 7.64 3.70 -3.95
N ALA A 79 7.10 3.20 -5.08
CA ALA A 79 7.86 2.50 -6.10
C ALA A 79 8.94 3.39 -6.73
N SER A 80 8.60 4.64 -7.09
CA SER A 80 9.55 5.60 -7.64
C SER A 80 10.67 5.92 -6.64
N ILE A 81 10.32 6.17 -5.37
CA ILE A 81 11.29 6.44 -4.30
C ILE A 81 12.18 5.23 -4.05
N LEU A 82 11.62 4.01 -4.07
CA LEU A 82 12.39 2.77 -3.93
C LEU A 82 13.39 2.62 -5.07
N CYS A 83 12.96 2.82 -6.32
CA CYS A 83 13.84 2.73 -7.48
C CYS A 83 14.98 3.75 -7.42
N GLU A 84 14.69 4.99 -7.05
CA GLU A 84 15.70 6.03 -6.87
C GLU A 84 16.68 5.68 -5.74
N THR A 85 16.15 5.25 -4.59
CA THR A 85 16.97 4.97 -3.40
C THR A 85 17.83 3.73 -3.56
N ALA A 86 17.30 2.66 -4.17
CA ALA A 86 18.03 1.42 -4.44
C ALA A 86 18.82 1.43 -5.76
N ALA A 87 18.78 2.54 -6.51
CA ALA A 87 19.39 2.69 -7.83
C ALA A 87 19.03 1.54 -8.80
N CYS A 88 17.75 1.17 -8.84
CA CYS A 88 17.25 0.08 -9.68
C CYS A 88 16.13 0.55 -10.63
N PRO A 89 15.97 -0.07 -11.82
CA PRO A 89 14.87 0.27 -12.71
C PRO A 89 13.53 -0.27 -12.19
N ALA A 90 12.43 0.40 -12.52
CA ALA A 90 11.07 -0.04 -12.15
C ALA A 90 10.75 -1.46 -12.67
N SER A 91 11.35 -1.87 -13.78
CA SER A 91 11.22 -3.23 -14.33
C SER A 91 11.79 -4.35 -13.45
N SER A 92 12.61 -4.02 -12.44
CA SER A 92 13.11 -4.97 -11.45
C SER A 92 12.26 -5.06 -10.18
N VAL A 93 11.26 -4.19 -10.04
CA VAL A 93 10.36 -4.19 -8.88
C VAL A 93 9.35 -5.33 -8.99
N ARG A 94 9.14 -6.03 -7.88
CA ARG A 94 8.03 -6.96 -7.67
C ARG A 94 7.10 -6.40 -6.62
N ALA A 95 5.80 -6.52 -6.84
CA ALA A 95 4.77 -6.04 -5.93
C ALA A 95 3.91 -7.19 -5.42
N TYR A 96 3.61 -7.17 -4.13
CA TYR A 96 2.73 -8.12 -3.46
C TYR A 96 1.60 -7.36 -2.80
N ILE A 97 0.36 -7.61 -3.24
CA ILE A 97 -0.86 -7.06 -2.68
C ILE A 97 -1.43 -8.09 -1.71
N GLY A 98 -1.46 -7.74 -0.43
CA GLY A 98 -1.91 -8.62 0.64
C GLY A 98 -3.42 -8.59 0.86
N PRO A 99 -3.91 -9.29 1.93
CA PRO A 99 -5.34 -9.36 2.24
C PRO A 99 -5.94 -7.98 2.51
N HIS A 100 -7.06 -7.67 1.87
CA HIS A 100 -7.75 -6.39 1.98
C HIS A 100 -9.25 -6.54 1.68
N ILE A 101 -10.02 -5.47 1.82
CA ILE A 101 -11.42 -5.45 1.36
C ILE A 101 -11.46 -5.46 -0.17
N LEU A 102 -12.14 -6.43 -0.76
CA LEU A 102 -12.18 -6.60 -2.21
C LEU A 102 -13.21 -5.67 -2.87
N GLY A 103 -13.07 -5.47 -4.19
CA GLY A 103 -13.90 -4.53 -4.94
C GLY A 103 -15.40 -4.84 -4.91
N ASP A 104 -15.79 -6.09 -4.76
CA ASP A 104 -17.19 -6.52 -4.65
C ASP A 104 -17.77 -6.43 -3.22
N GLU A 105 -17.00 -5.95 -2.27
CA GLU A 105 -17.38 -5.77 -0.86
C GLU A 105 -17.22 -4.32 -0.38
N TYR A 106 -16.54 -3.48 -1.16
CA TYR A 106 -16.22 -2.11 -0.77
C TYR A 106 -17.15 -1.09 -1.43
N GLU A 107 -18.39 -1.03 -0.93
CA GLU A 107 -19.33 0.03 -1.33
C GLU A 107 -18.90 1.37 -0.74
N VAL A 108 -18.84 2.40 -1.59
CA VAL A 108 -18.44 3.77 -1.26
C VAL A 108 -19.50 4.79 -1.68
N SER A 109 -19.31 6.07 -1.35
CA SER A 109 -20.19 7.13 -1.84
C SER A 109 -20.02 7.32 -3.35
N GLN A 110 -21.07 7.82 -4.00
CA GLN A 110 -21.04 8.15 -5.44
C GLN A 110 -19.92 9.15 -5.75
N GLU A 111 -19.77 10.17 -4.93
CA GLU A 111 -18.71 11.18 -5.06
C GLU A 111 -17.31 10.55 -5.05
N LEU A 112 -17.05 9.61 -4.12
CA LEU A 112 -15.76 8.95 -4.04
C LEU A 112 -15.52 8.08 -5.28
N MET A 113 -16.53 7.36 -5.76
CA MET A 113 -16.41 6.56 -6.97
C MET A 113 -16.10 7.43 -8.20
N GLU A 114 -16.77 8.58 -8.34
CA GLU A 114 -16.51 9.54 -9.42
C GLU A 114 -15.07 10.08 -9.37
N ARG A 115 -14.54 10.36 -8.19
CA ARG A 115 -13.14 10.78 -8.03
C ARG A 115 -12.16 9.70 -8.50
N PHE A 116 -12.41 8.42 -8.18
CA PHE A 116 -11.59 7.31 -8.66
C PHE A 116 -11.71 7.13 -10.17
N CYS A 117 -12.92 7.23 -10.72
CA CYS A 117 -13.12 7.18 -12.17
C CYS A 117 -12.36 8.30 -12.90
N ALA A 118 -12.39 9.52 -12.37
CA ALA A 118 -11.65 10.65 -12.95
C ALA A 118 -10.13 10.44 -12.86
N GLU A 119 -9.61 10.00 -11.71
CA GLU A 119 -8.18 9.82 -11.49
C GLU A 119 -7.59 8.67 -12.33
N PHE A 120 -8.31 7.55 -12.45
CA PHE A 120 -7.82 6.35 -13.12
C PHE A 120 -8.38 6.15 -14.53
N GLY A 121 -9.17 7.07 -15.03
CA GLY A 121 -9.76 6.98 -16.37
C GLY A 121 -10.80 5.86 -16.50
N TRP A 122 -11.46 5.46 -15.41
CA TRP A 122 -12.42 4.36 -15.44
C TRP A 122 -13.81 4.81 -15.91
N ALA A 123 -14.45 3.98 -16.73
CA ALA A 123 -15.86 4.16 -17.04
C ALA A 123 -16.71 3.61 -15.87
N ASN A 124 -17.59 4.45 -15.31
CA ASN A 124 -18.57 4.01 -14.32
C ASN A 124 -19.81 3.44 -15.01
N VAL A 125 -19.70 2.19 -15.46
CA VAL A 125 -20.79 1.50 -16.16
C VAL A 125 -21.88 1.10 -15.15
N GLY A 126 -23.12 1.57 -15.40
CA GLY A 126 -24.28 1.23 -14.57
C GLY A 126 -24.33 1.92 -13.20
N GLY A 127 -23.50 2.95 -12.95
CA GLY A 127 -23.52 3.69 -11.70
C GLY A 127 -23.08 2.89 -10.47
N SER A 128 -22.22 1.86 -10.67
CA SER A 128 -21.69 1.06 -9.58
C SER A 128 -20.92 1.92 -8.58
N ARG A 129 -21.12 1.64 -7.28
CA ARG A 129 -20.38 2.26 -6.17
C ARG A 129 -19.41 1.28 -5.51
N MET A 130 -19.11 0.19 -6.18
CA MET A 130 -18.19 -0.84 -5.71
C MET A 130 -16.77 -0.49 -6.14
N LEU A 131 -15.93 -0.11 -5.18
CA LEU A 131 -14.58 0.40 -5.40
C LEU A 131 -13.53 -0.69 -5.22
N ASP A 132 -12.76 -0.96 -6.26
CA ASP A 132 -11.64 -1.89 -6.25
C ASP A 132 -10.31 -1.14 -6.06
N LEU A 133 -9.80 -1.15 -4.82
CA LEU A 133 -8.50 -0.54 -4.47
C LEU A 133 -7.33 -1.33 -5.08
N GLY A 134 -7.42 -2.66 -5.12
CA GLY A 134 -6.38 -3.52 -5.70
C GLY A 134 -6.18 -3.21 -7.18
N ARG A 135 -7.28 -3.02 -7.95
CA ARG A 135 -7.24 -2.57 -9.34
C ARG A 135 -6.54 -1.21 -9.51
N ALA A 136 -6.89 -0.24 -8.65
CA ALA A 136 -6.29 1.10 -8.70
C ALA A 136 -4.78 1.06 -8.42
N ILE A 137 -4.38 0.29 -7.41
CA ILE A 137 -2.97 0.11 -7.03
C ILE A 137 -2.20 -0.56 -8.16
N ARG A 138 -2.74 -1.65 -8.73
CA ARG A 138 -2.14 -2.35 -9.88
C ARG A 138 -1.91 -1.39 -11.04
N GLN A 139 -2.94 -0.63 -11.43
CA GLN A 139 -2.83 0.34 -12.52
C GLN A 139 -1.75 1.39 -12.23
N ALA A 140 -1.74 1.98 -11.04
CA ALA A 140 -0.74 2.98 -10.65
C ALA A 140 0.70 2.43 -10.70
N LEU A 141 0.92 1.18 -10.29
CA LEU A 141 2.22 0.52 -10.35
C LEU A 141 2.66 0.26 -11.80
N VAL A 142 1.75 -0.23 -12.65
CA VAL A 142 2.05 -0.46 -14.08
C VAL A 142 2.41 0.85 -14.79
N GLU A 143 1.67 1.92 -14.54
CA GLU A 143 1.95 3.26 -15.08
C GLU A 143 3.32 3.82 -14.62
N THR A 144 3.84 3.33 -13.48
CA THR A 144 5.19 3.68 -12.99
C THR A 144 6.29 2.84 -13.66
N GLY A 145 5.94 1.81 -14.41
CA GLY A 145 6.86 0.93 -15.12
C GLY A 145 7.14 -0.40 -14.40
N VAL A 146 6.41 -0.72 -13.34
CA VAL A 146 6.45 -2.06 -12.74
C VAL A 146 5.75 -3.03 -13.70
N PRO A 147 6.39 -4.16 -14.08
CA PRO A 147 5.78 -5.12 -14.99
C PRO A 147 4.49 -5.71 -14.40
N GLU A 148 3.45 -5.85 -15.20
CA GLU A 148 2.16 -6.36 -14.74
C GLU A 148 2.26 -7.80 -14.21
N ASP A 149 3.08 -8.62 -14.83
CA ASP A 149 3.37 -10.01 -14.43
C ASP A 149 4.24 -10.11 -13.16
N ALA A 150 4.85 -9.00 -12.73
CA ALA A 150 5.56 -8.89 -11.45
C ALA A 150 4.67 -8.44 -10.28
N ILE A 151 3.37 -8.22 -10.51
CA ILE A 151 2.40 -7.82 -9.48
C ILE A 151 1.56 -9.04 -9.09
N CYS A 152 1.83 -9.57 -7.90
CA CYS A 152 1.10 -10.67 -7.29
C CYS A 152 0.02 -10.11 -6.35
N ASP A 153 -1.25 -10.32 -6.68
CA ASP A 153 -2.38 -10.04 -5.78
C ASP A 153 -2.86 -11.36 -5.19
N LEU A 154 -2.93 -11.46 -3.86
CA LEU A 154 -3.39 -12.68 -3.18
C LEU A 154 -4.90 -12.90 -3.33
N GLY A 155 -5.67 -11.86 -3.67
CA GLY A 155 -7.12 -11.94 -3.82
C GLY A 155 -7.85 -12.42 -2.56
N LEU A 156 -7.29 -12.16 -1.37
CA LEU A 156 -7.85 -12.58 -0.09
C LEU A 156 -8.65 -11.44 0.54
N SER A 157 -9.94 -11.68 0.74
CA SER A 157 -10.83 -10.72 1.39
C SER A 157 -10.66 -10.74 2.91
N THR A 158 -10.45 -9.57 3.52
CA THR A 158 -10.49 -9.42 4.99
C THR A 158 -11.91 -9.56 5.53
N VAL A 159 -12.93 -9.21 4.74
CA VAL A 159 -14.34 -9.32 5.13
C VAL A 159 -14.79 -10.77 5.14
N ARG A 160 -14.55 -11.54 4.05
CA ARG A 160 -14.93 -12.95 3.94
C ARG A 160 -14.09 -13.88 4.83
N CYS A 161 -12.82 -13.50 5.03
CA CYS A 161 -11.89 -14.26 5.87
C CYS A 161 -11.69 -13.57 7.23
N ASN A 162 -12.74 -13.02 7.83
CA ASN A 162 -12.67 -12.30 9.12
C ASN A 162 -12.34 -13.23 10.31
N ASP A 163 -12.37 -14.54 10.11
CA ASP A 163 -11.84 -15.55 11.02
C ASP A 163 -10.29 -15.59 11.03
N ARG A 164 -9.63 -15.02 10.03
CA ARG A 164 -8.18 -15.02 9.82
C ARG A 164 -7.56 -13.63 9.83
N PHE A 165 -8.30 -12.62 9.39
CA PHE A 165 -7.86 -11.24 9.27
C PHE A 165 -8.83 -10.30 9.96
N PHE A 166 -8.34 -9.24 10.55
CA PHE A 166 -9.20 -8.18 11.08
C PHE A 166 -9.84 -7.38 9.96
N SER A 167 -11.12 -7.05 10.09
CA SER A 167 -11.86 -6.22 9.14
C SER A 167 -12.64 -5.12 9.86
N TYR A 168 -12.28 -3.88 9.58
CA TYR A 168 -13.00 -2.71 10.10
C TYR A 168 -14.46 -2.69 9.62
N ARG A 169 -14.70 -3.11 8.37
CA ARG A 169 -16.01 -3.19 7.75
C ARG A 169 -16.88 -4.28 8.39
N ALA A 170 -16.36 -5.49 8.49
CA ALA A 170 -17.11 -6.62 9.06
C ALA A 170 -17.37 -6.45 10.56
N GLU A 171 -16.42 -5.90 11.31
CA GLU A 171 -16.47 -5.71 12.75
C GLU A 171 -17.02 -4.33 13.16
N LYS A 172 -17.61 -3.58 12.21
CA LYS A 172 -18.31 -2.31 12.45
C LYS A 172 -17.48 -1.26 13.20
N GLY A 173 -16.19 -1.18 12.88
CA GLY A 173 -15.30 -0.17 13.38
C GLY A 173 -14.53 -0.49 14.65
N THR A 174 -14.86 -1.57 15.35
CA THR A 174 -14.15 -2.00 16.56
C THR A 174 -13.46 -3.33 16.31
N CYS A 175 -12.21 -3.28 15.86
CA CYS A 175 -11.43 -4.46 15.50
C CYS A 175 -9.96 -4.30 15.85
N GLY A 176 -9.25 -5.43 15.90
CA GLY A 176 -7.78 -5.45 15.93
C GLY A 176 -7.14 -5.02 14.62
N ARG A 177 -5.87 -5.33 14.47
CA ARG A 177 -5.08 -5.11 13.25
C ARG A 177 -4.20 -6.33 12.99
N HIS A 178 -4.06 -6.72 11.75
CA HIS A 178 -2.99 -7.59 11.29
C HIS A 178 -1.87 -6.74 10.70
N ALA A 179 -0.70 -7.33 10.48
CA ALA A 179 0.47 -6.59 10.04
C ALA A 179 1.09 -7.18 8.78
N ALA A 180 1.66 -6.30 7.95
CA ALA A 180 2.66 -6.68 6.97
C ALA A 180 4.05 -6.29 7.49
N VAL A 181 4.99 -7.24 7.42
CA VAL A 181 6.36 -7.07 7.89
C VAL A 181 7.31 -7.46 6.78
N ALA A 182 8.33 -6.65 6.56
CA ALA A 182 9.44 -6.96 5.66
C ALA A 182 10.78 -6.58 6.28
N VAL A 183 11.81 -7.36 5.96
CA VAL A 183 13.20 -7.12 6.35
C VAL A 183 14.12 -7.67 5.28
N MET A 184 15.19 -6.95 4.96
CA MET A 184 16.27 -7.42 4.11
C MET A 184 17.37 -8.03 4.98
N VAL A 185 17.76 -9.26 4.71
CA VAL A 185 18.78 -10.03 5.43
C VAL A 185 20.07 -10.14 4.63
#